data_0d0f1e34e268a9ec9a4a16183d3e83c1
#
_entry.id   0d0f1e34e268a9ec9a4a16183d3e83c1
#
_cell.length_a   1.000
_cell.length_b   1.000
_cell.length_c   1.000
_cell.angle_alpha   90.00
_cell.angle_beta   90.00
_cell.angle_gamma   90.00
#
_symmetry.space_group_name_H-M   'P 1'
#
loop_
_entity.id
_entity.type
_entity.pdbx_description
1 polymer ?
#
loop_
_entity_poly.entity_id
_entity_poly.type
_entity_poly.pdbx_seq_one_letter_code
_entity_poly.pdbx_strand_id
1 'polypeptide(L)'
;MSLLNQYRGLRREIYILFFGRMVTNLGSMVWPVMTMILSRKLGLSAAEISYYFVGSGLIMLPASILGGKLADKRNKKHIIVTLDTLSILCYLVCAAVPLGLGTVGLFVLAGIFQSMEYPAYESLFADLSTTKDRERAYSLEYLGANLGLVLSPTIAGLLFKDYLWLSFLISAVSIALSTILIGVMIRDITPVEDTGEEAAYQKGKDGAGVLTVLRENPLILLYILCGTLYSAAYGQYGYIMPLDMQAIHGDAGAVIYGTVSSLNCIVVVLCTPLITKLFAKMRDTGKMLTGRLLVFGGYLIFMLLLGFIPGYYLSMLVFTWGEIFSTVAEGPYVSSRIPASHRGRINGLMSVVYAFVTGSVDLAVGQLYDRAGSGWAWGLILSVILLSALTAVLLKALDKRAYPKLYQAGKDDAPG
;
A
#
# COMPACT_ATOMS: atom_id res chain seq x y z
N MET A 1 -15.20 -23.06 12.44
CA MET A 1 -14.71 -22.04 13.40
C MET A 1 -14.88 -20.69 12.74
N SER A 2 -15.50 -19.71 13.41
CA SER A 2 -15.69 -18.38 12.82
C SER A 2 -14.32 -17.73 12.57
N LEU A 3 -14.14 -17.09 11.41
CA LEU A 3 -12.91 -16.39 11.00
C LEU A 3 -12.44 -15.35 12.05
N LEU A 4 -13.35 -14.87 12.86
CA LEU A 4 -13.08 -13.89 13.93
C LEU A 4 -12.47 -14.51 15.20
N ASN A 5 -12.61 -15.84 15.41
CA ASN A 5 -12.06 -16.48 16.61
C ASN A 5 -10.51 -16.46 16.66
N GLN A 6 -9.86 -16.38 15.50
CA GLN A 6 -8.40 -16.30 15.41
C GLN A 6 -7.83 -15.01 16.05
N TYR A 7 -8.62 -13.94 16.10
CA TYR A 7 -8.21 -12.65 16.64
C TYR A 7 -8.50 -12.49 18.14
N ARG A 8 -9.09 -13.49 18.81
CA ARG A 8 -9.38 -13.44 20.25
C ARG A 8 -8.10 -13.59 21.06
N GLY A 9 -8.02 -12.84 22.18
CA GLY A 9 -6.90 -12.93 23.11
C GLY A 9 -5.70 -12.03 22.78
N LEU A 10 -5.80 -11.17 21.80
CA LEU A 10 -4.83 -10.08 21.57
C LEU A 10 -4.95 -9.03 22.68
N ARG A 11 -3.89 -8.23 22.89
CA ARG A 11 -3.92 -7.12 23.87
C ARG A 11 -5.00 -6.11 23.48
N ARG A 12 -5.61 -5.49 24.51
CA ARG A 12 -6.64 -4.46 24.36
C ARG A 12 -6.18 -3.32 23.43
N GLU A 13 -4.93 -2.91 23.56
CA GLU A 13 -4.32 -1.83 22.80
C GLU A 13 -4.28 -2.13 21.29
N ILE A 14 -4.10 -3.39 20.89
CA ILE A 14 -4.14 -3.81 19.48
C ILE A 14 -5.53 -3.60 18.88
N TYR A 15 -6.60 -3.90 19.65
CA TYR A 15 -7.96 -3.61 19.20
C TYR A 15 -8.22 -2.10 19.11
N ILE A 16 -7.66 -1.29 20.01
CA ILE A 16 -7.78 0.18 19.96
C ILE A 16 -7.12 0.70 18.68
N LEU A 17 -5.92 0.22 18.34
CA LEU A 17 -5.22 0.58 17.11
C LEU A 17 -5.97 0.10 15.86
N PHE A 18 -6.53 -1.11 15.89
CA PHE A 18 -7.40 -1.62 14.82
C PHE A 18 -8.59 -0.68 14.54
N PHE A 19 -9.34 -0.30 15.58
CA PHE A 19 -10.46 0.63 15.42
C PHE A 19 -9.99 2.02 14.99
N GLY A 20 -8.88 2.52 15.55
CA GLY A 20 -8.26 3.77 15.13
C GLY A 20 -7.93 3.75 13.63
N ARG A 21 -7.25 2.70 13.15
CA ARG A 21 -6.89 2.52 11.75
C ARG A 21 -8.11 2.45 10.83
N MET A 22 -9.12 1.68 11.25
CA MET A 22 -10.38 1.58 10.52
C MET A 22 -11.06 2.94 10.37
N VAL A 23 -11.15 3.73 11.45
CA VAL A 23 -11.77 5.07 11.43
C VAL A 23 -10.96 6.05 10.58
N THR A 24 -9.63 6.06 10.72
CA THR A 24 -8.75 6.90 9.89
C THR A 24 -8.92 6.59 8.40
N ASN A 25 -8.95 5.33 8.03
CA ASN A 25 -9.10 4.91 6.64
C ASN A 25 -10.51 5.15 6.10
N LEU A 26 -11.56 5.07 6.93
CA LEU A 26 -12.91 5.48 6.54
C LEU A 26 -12.94 6.97 6.15
N GLY A 27 -12.15 7.81 6.82
CA GLY A 27 -11.98 9.22 6.51
C GLY A 27 -10.96 9.52 5.41
N SER A 28 -10.27 8.55 4.85
CA SER A 28 -9.26 8.76 3.81
C SER A 28 -9.90 9.04 2.44
N MET A 29 -10.73 10.10 2.36
CA MET A 29 -11.59 10.39 1.20
C MET A 29 -10.87 11.18 0.10
N VAL A 30 -9.88 11.97 0.44
CA VAL A 30 -9.22 12.88 -0.51
C VAL A 30 -8.25 12.13 -1.42
N TRP A 31 -7.49 11.18 -0.88
CA TRP A 31 -6.50 10.40 -1.64
C TRP A 31 -7.05 9.68 -2.87
N PRO A 32 -8.16 8.92 -2.78
CA PRO A 32 -8.70 8.21 -3.93
C PRO A 32 -9.09 9.12 -5.10
N VAL A 33 -9.51 10.34 -4.81
CA VAL A 33 -9.96 11.30 -5.83
C VAL A 33 -8.92 12.40 -6.13
N MET A 34 -7.72 12.32 -5.56
CA MET A 34 -6.68 13.35 -5.70
C MET A 34 -6.33 13.60 -7.17
N THR A 35 -6.11 12.57 -7.96
CA THR A 35 -5.84 12.70 -9.40
C THR A 35 -6.93 13.48 -10.11
N MET A 36 -8.19 13.22 -9.78
CA MET A 36 -9.34 13.93 -10.34
C MET A 36 -9.46 15.36 -9.83
N ILE A 37 -9.08 15.63 -8.57
CA ILE A 37 -8.99 17.00 -8.04
C ILE A 37 -7.99 17.81 -8.87
N LEU A 38 -6.79 17.27 -9.05
CA LEU A 38 -5.71 17.93 -9.80
C LEU A 38 -6.10 18.15 -11.26
N SER A 39 -6.69 17.12 -11.92
CA SER A 39 -7.11 17.22 -13.32
C SER A 39 -8.35 18.09 -13.50
N ARG A 40 -9.48 17.73 -12.89
CA ARG A 40 -10.78 18.35 -13.20
C ARG A 40 -11.00 19.67 -12.50
N LYS A 41 -10.59 19.79 -11.23
CA LYS A 41 -10.83 21.01 -10.45
C LYS A 41 -9.76 22.07 -10.65
N LEU A 42 -8.52 21.64 -10.89
CA LEU A 42 -7.38 22.56 -11.07
C LEU A 42 -6.87 22.64 -12.52
N GLY A 43 -7.39 21.78 -13.42
CA GLY A 43 -7.05 21.81 -14.85
C GLY A 43 -5.64 21.32 -15.19
N LEU A 44 -5.00 20.56 -14.30
CA LEU A 44 -3.66 20.03 -14.54
C LEU A 44 -3.68 18.89 -15.55
N SER A 45 -2.68 18.88 -16.43
CA SER A 45 -2.42 17.78 -17.36
C SER A 45 -1.91 16.52 -16.64
N ALA A 46 -1.92 15.36 -17.32
CA ALA A 46 -1.40 14.15 -16.72
C ALA A 46 0.09 14.29 -16.39
N ALA A 47 0.90 14.93 -17.22
CA ALA A 47 2.30 15.20 -16.91
C ALA A 47 2.49 16.07 -15.66
N GLU A 48 1.69 17.14 -15.51
CA GLU A 48 1.74 18.00 -14.33
C GLU A 48 1.34 17.26 -13.05
N ILE A 49 0.36 16.37 -13.14
CA ILE A 49 -0.04 15.49 -12.03
C ILE A 49 1.10 14.52 -11.65
N SER A 50 1.84 14.00 -12.63
CA SER A 50 3.01 13.16 -12.32
C SER A 50 4.11 13.94 -11.59
N TYR A 51 4.34 15.21 -11.93
CA TYR A 51 5.27 16.07 -11.17
C TYR A 51 4.82 16.28 -9.72
N TYR A 52 3.51 16.43 -9.50
CA TYR A 52 2.94 16.50 -8.15
C TYR A 52 3.23 15.23 -7.35
N PHE A 53 2.98 14.04 -7.90
CA PHE A 53 3.23 12.77 -7.21
C PHE A 53 4.72 12.56 -6.92
N VAL A 54 5.58 12.81 -7.90
CA VAL A 54 7.03 12.70 -7.73
C VAL A 54 7.56 13.71 -6.70
N GLY A 55 7.13 14.98 -6.81
CA GLY A 55 7.51 16.03 -5.86
C GLY A 55 7.07 15.73 -4.44
N SER A 56 5.81 15.26 -4.27
CA SER A 56 5.29 14.85 -2.97
C SER A 56 6.09 13.66 -2.40
N GLY A 57 6.38 12.64 -3.21
CA GLY A 57 7.16 11.49 -2.81
C GLY A 57 8.60 11.84 -2.38
N LEU A 58 9.25 12.75 -3.11
CA LEU A 58 10.60 13.24 -2.77
C LEU A 58 10.66 13.96 -1.43
N ILE A 59 9.57 14.59 -0.99
CA ILE A 59 9.48 15.27 0.30
C ILE A 59 9.03 14.30 1.40
N MET A 60 8.08 13.44 1.12
CA MET A 60 7.51 12.51 2.11
C MET A 60 8.51 11.41 2.52
N LEU A 61 9.39 10.97 1.62
CA LEU A 61 10.39 9.94 1.94
C LEU A 61 11.38 10.39 3.02
N PRO A 62 12.07 11.54 2.92
CA PRO A 62 12.91 12.06 4.01
C PRO A 62 12.12 12.33 5.29
N ALA A 63 10.86 12.79 5.17
CA ALA A 63 9.98 13.03 6.31
C ALA A 63 9.72 11.73 7.10
N SER A 64 9.41 10.63 6.40
CA SER A 64 9.23 9.31 7.01
C SER A 64 10.51 8.84 7.74
N ILE A 65 11.69 9.04 7.14
CA ILE A 65 12.98 8.70 7.78
C ILE A 65 13.21 9.53 9.05
N LEU A 66 12.88 10.83 9.02
CA LEU A 66 12.93 11.69 10.20
C LEU A 66 11.94 11.25 11.28
N GLY A 67 10.73 10.87 10.88
CA GLY A 67 9.71 10.33 11.78
C GLY A 67 10.18 9.06 12.49
N GLY A 68 10.81 8.13 11.77
CA GLY A 68 11.42 6.93 12.35
C GLY A 68 12.49 7.24 13.40
N LYS A 69 13.42 8.14 13.08
CA LYS A 69 14.44 8.59 14.03
C LYS A 69 13.85 9.29 15.26
N LEU A 70 12.73 9.98 15.09
CA LEU A 70 12.02 10.63 16.21
C LEU A 70 11.34 9.57 17.08
N ALA A 71 10.72 8.55 16.49
CA ALA A 71 10.07 7.43 17.16
C ALA A 71 11.03 6.60 18.02
N ASP A 72 12.30 6.48 17.59
CA ASP A 72 13.35 5.80 18.35
C ASP A 72 13.78 6.58 19.62
N LYS A 73 13.61 7.91 19.60
CA LYS A 73 14.15 8.79 20.67
C LYS A 73 13.08 9.34 21.62
N ARG A 74 11.84 9.32 21.25
CA ARG A 74 10.73 9.97 21.96
C ARG A 74 9.59 9.00 22.18
N ASN A 75 8.67 9.36 23.07
CA ASN A 75 7.44 8.61 23.31
C ASN A 75 6.60 8.59 22.03
N LYS A 76 6.38 7.39 21.47
CA LYS A 76 5.70 7.13 20.22
C LYS A 76 4.29 7.69 20.21
N LYS A 77 3.54 7.52 21.32
CA LYS A 77 2.20 8.06 21.47
C LYS A 77 2.16 9.59 21.36
N HIS A 78 3.10 10.31 22.00
CA HIS A 78 3.16 11.77 21.89
C HIS A 78 3.48 12.22 20.45
N ILE A 79 4.34 11.47 19.74
CA ILE A 79 4.66 11.76 18.33
C ILE A 79 3.40 11.62 17.48
N ILE A 80 2.67 10.49 17.60
CA ILE A 80 1.43 10.23 16.89
C ILE A 80 0.44 11.37 17.14
N VAL A 81 0.12 11.66 18.42
CA VAL A 81 -0.86 12.69 18.76
C VAL A 81 -0.46 14.08 18.24
N THR A 82 0.82 14.43 18.30
CA THR A 82 1.30 15.75 17.84
C THR A 82 1.21 15.88 16.32
N LEU A 83 1.71 14.88 15.59
CA LEU A 83 1.75 14.92 14.11
C LEU A 83 0.37 14.80 13.51
N ASP A 84 -0.50 13.97 14.07
CA ASP A 84 -1.91 13.90 13.70
C ASP A 84 -2.61 15.23 13.94
N THR A 85 -2.39 15.88 15.09
CA THR A 85 -2.98 17.20 15.39
C THR A 85 -2.59 18.22 14.33
N LEU A 86 -1.32 18.25 13.92
CA LEU A 86 -0.85 19.14 12.85
C LEU A 86 -1.51 18.81 11.50
N SER A 87 -1.65 17.53 11.17
CA SER A 87 -2.35 17.05 9.98
C SER A 87 -3.84 17.45 10.00
N ILE A 88 -4.51 17.25 11.13
CA ILE A 88 -5.93 17.66 11.34
C ILE A 88 -6.11 19.15 11.08
N LEU A 89 -5.23 20.01 11.61
CA LEU A 89 -5.28 21.45 11.36
C LEU A 89 -5.18 21.79 9.87
N CYS A 90 -4.25 21.12 9.14
CA CYS A 90 -4.16 21.29 7.70
C CYS A 90 -5.46 20.90 6.97
N TYR A 91 -6.05 19.76 7.31
CA TYR A 91 -7.32 19.31 6.72
C TYR A 91 -8.47 20.24 7.03
N LEU A 92 -8.57 20.77 8.26
CA LEU A 92 -9.59 21.74 8.63
C LEU A 92 -9.47 23.04 7.84
N VAL A 93 -8.23 23.53 7.65
CA VAL A 93 -7.99 24.70 6.80
C VAL A 93 -8.36 24.38 5.35
N CYS A 94 -8.01 23.21 4.80
CA CYS A 94 -8.40 22.78 3.46
C CYS A 94 -9.93 22.73 3.29
N ALA A 95 -10.68 22.37 4.33
CA ALA A 95 -12.14 22.36 4.30
C ALA A 95 -12.74 23.77 4.33
N ALA A 96 -12.06 24.75 4.92
CA ALA A 96 -12.55 26.12 5.13
C ALA A 96 -12.18 27.10 3.99
N VAL A 97 -11.15 26.79 3.20
CA VAL A 97 -10.67 27.70 2.15
C VAL A 97 -11.08 27.20 0.75
N PRO A 98 -11.20 28.09 -0.24
CA PRO A 98 -11.46 27.69 -1.62
C PRO A 98 -10.36 26.76 -2.14
N LEU A 99 -10.77 25.78 -2.97
CA LEU A 99 -9.85 24.87 -3.60
C LEU A 99 -8.92 25.62 -4.57
N GLY A 100 -7.63 25.39 -4.41
CA GLY A 100 -6.59 26.00 -5.24
C GLY A 100 -5.22 25.38 -4.94
N LEU A 101 -4.15 25.91 -5.54
CA LEU A 101 -2.78 25.41 -5.30
C LEU A 101 -2.36 25.50 -3.82
N GLY A 102 -2.87 26.53 -3.09
CA GLY A 102 -2.64 26.63 -1.65
C GLY A 102 -3.25 25.49 -0.86
N THR A 103 -4.48 25.07 -1.20
CA THR A 103 -5.14 23.90 -0.59
C THR A 103 -4.37 22.62 -0.89
N VAL A 104 -3.86 22.46 -2.13
CA VAL A 104 -3.01 21.31 -2.48
C VAL A 104 -1.70 21.33 -1.67
N GLY A 105 -1.07 22.50 -1.51
CA GLY A 105 0.12 22.64 -0.67
C GLY A 105 -0.12 22.26 0.79
N LEU A 106 -1.27 22.67 1.36
CA LEU A 106 -1.68 22.29 2.72
C LEU A 106 -1.96 20.77 2.82
N PHE A 107 -2.54 20.19 1.79
CA PHE A 107 -2.76 18.75 1.73
C PHE A 107 -1.42 17.97 1.68
N VAL A 108 -0.44 18.44 0.90
CA VAL A 108 0.92 17.88 0.90
C VAL A 108 1.56 18.01 2.28
N LEU A 109 1.40 19.16 2.94
CA LEU A 109 1.89 19.37 4.30
C LEU A 109 1.26 18.41 5.31
N ALA A 110 -0.05 18.17 5.22
CA ALA A 110 -0.72 17.12 5.99
C ALA A 110 -0.12 15.74 5.73
N GLY A 111 0.13 15.40 4.46
CA GLY A 111 0.78 14.16 4.06
C GLY A 111 2.22 14.01 4.60
N ILE A 112 2.97 15.11 4.72
CA ILE A 112 4.30 15.12 5.34
C ILE A 112 4.18 14.73 6.83
N PHE A 113 3.24 15.32 7.57
CA PHE A 113 3.02 14.97 8.98
C PHE A 113 2.59 13.52 9.15
N GLN A 114 1.70 13.00 8.29
CA GLN A 114 1.30 11.61 8.29
C GLN A 114 2.46 10.66 7.93
N SER A 115 3.32 11.06 6.99
CA SER A 115 4.52 10.27 6.64
C SER A 115 5.53 10.21 7.77
N MET A 116 5.61 11.26 8.61
CA MET A 116 6.43 11.25 9.83
C MET A 116 5.79 10.46 10.96
N GLU A 117 4.46 10.45 11.05
CA GLU A 117 3.67 9.72 12.08
C GLU A 117 3.77 8.21 11.87
N TYR A 118 3.65 7.74 10.62
CA TYR A 118 3.50 6.34 10.28
C TYR A 118 4.57 5.41 10.90
N PRO A 119 5.89 5.72 10.89
CA PRO A 119 6.88 4.89 11.58
C PRO A 119 6.70 4.80 13.10
N ALA A 120 6.19 5.86 13.73
CA ALA A 120 5.89 5.85 15.16
C ALA A 120 4.70 4.92 15.46
N TYR A 121 3.67 4.95 14.62
CA TYR A 121 2.52 4.06 14.69
C TYR A 121 2.95 2.59 14.53
N GLU A 122 3.69 2.26 13.49
CA GLU A 122 4.19 0.90 13.23
C GLU A 122 5.08 0.38 14.37
N SER A 123 5.95 1.25 14.90
CA SER A 123 6.81 0.91 16.03
C SER A 123 6.00 0.69 17.32
N LEU A 124 4.96 1.49 17.54
CA LEU A 124 4.02 1.31 18.65
C LEU A 124 3.28 -0.02 18.53
N PHE A 125 2.80 -0.34 17.33
CA PHE A 125 2.11 -1.59 17.03
C PHE A 125 3.01 -2.81 17.26
N ALA A 126 4.27 -2.73 16.83
CA ALA A 126 5.27 -3.77 17.07
C ALA A 126 5.56 -3.99 18.56
N ASP A 127 5.70 -2.92 19.35
CA ASP A 127 5.93 -3.00 20.80
C ASP A 127 4.77 -3.66 21.56
N LEU A 128 3.57 -3.58 21.03
CA LEU A 128 2.35 -4.15 21.63
C LEU A 128 2.13 -5.62 21.27
N SER A 129 2.83 -6.14 20.25
CA SER A 129 2.67 -7.49 19.73
C SER A 129 3.84 -8.39 20.16
N THR A 130 3.55 -9.62 20.63
CA THR A 130 4.57 -10.65 20.86
C THR A 130 4.89 -11.38 19.57
N THR A 131 6.03 -12.09 19.47
CA THR A 131 6.37 -12.96 18.33
C THR A 131 5.24 -13.93 17.98
N LYS A 132 4.57 -14.49 19.01
CA LYS A 132 3.45 -15.43 18.83
C LYS A 132 2.18 -14.79 18.27
N ASP A 133 1.93 -13.52 18.60
CA ASP A 133 0.71 -12.82 18.26
C ASP A 133 0.87 -11.86 17.08
N ARG A 134 2.11 -11.57 16.70
CA ARG A 134 2.47 -10.54 15.71
C ARG A 134 1.77 -10.74 14.36
N GLU A 135 1.79 -11.94 13.82
CA GLU A 135 1.11 -12.25 12.56
C GLU A 135 -0.40 -12.00 12.64
N ARG A 136 -1.04 -12.42 13.72
CA ARG A 136 -2.48 -12.21 13.96
C ARG A 136 -2.82 -10.73 14.15
N ALA A 137 -1.94 -10.00 14.87
CA ALA A 137 -2.11 -8.57 15.12
C ALA A 137 -2.03 -7.77 13.81
N TYR A 138 -0.99 -7.98 13.00
CA TYR A 138 -0.85 -7.32 11.69
C TYR A 138 -1.95 -7.73 10.70
N SER A 139 -2.40 -8.99 10.74
CA SER A 139 -3.56 -9.43 9.95
C SER A 139 -4.83 -8.69 10.35
N LEU A 140 -5.03 -8.45 11.64
CA LEU A 140 -6.17 -7.66 12.14
C LEU A 140 -6.07 -6.19 11.73
N GLU A 141 -4.87 -5.60 11.80
CA GLU A 141 -4.63 -4.22 11.33
C GLU A 141 -4.94 -4.07 9.84
N TYR A 142 -4.44 -4.98 9.01
CA TYR A 142 -4.71 -5.01 7.58
C TYR A 142 -6.21 -5.13 7.27
N LEU A 143 -6.91 -5.97 8.02
CA LEU A 143 -8.37 -6.08 7.93
C LEU A 143 -9.05 -4.76 8.29
N GLY A 144 -8.65 -4.10 9.37
CA GLY A 144 -9.17 -2.79 9.78
C GLY A 144 -8.94 -1.70 8.74
N ALA A 145 -7.74 -1.67 8.16
CA ALA A 145 -7.38 -0.73 7.11
C ALA A 145 -8.32 -0.89 5.89
N ASN A 146 -8.52 -2.12 5.41
CA ASN A 146 -9.38 -2.37 4.26
C ASN A 146 -10.87 -2.16 4.57
N LEU A 147 -11.35 -2.52 5.77
CA LEU A 147 -12.73 -2.25 6.19
C LEU A 147 -13.03 -0.74 6.17
N GLY A 148 -12.09 0.09 6.65
CA GLY A 148 -12.21 1.54 6.57
C GLY A 148 -12.31 2.04 5.13
N LEU A 149 -11.52 1.49 4.22
CA LEU A 149 -11.50 1.89 2.81
C LEU A 149 -12.67 1.37 1.98
N VAL A 150 -13.52 0.47 2.50
CA VAL A 150 -14.68 -0.06 1.72
C VAL A 150 -15.61 1.05 1.25
N LEU A 151 -15.95 2.01 2.12
CA LEU A 151 -16.91 3.07 1.82
C LEU A 151 -16.23 4.38 1.39
N SER A 152 -15.00 4.61 1.82
CA SER A 152 -14.29 5.88 1.64
C SER A 152 -14.22 6.35 0.18
N PRO A 153 -13.78 5.55 -0.80
CA PRO A 153 -13.70 5.99 -2.20
C PRO A 153 -15.06 6.30 -2.81
N THR A 154 -16.09 5.51 -2.49
CA THR A 154 -17.47 5.75 -2.98
C THR A 154 -18.00 7.07 -2.44
N ILE A 155 -17.87 7.33 -1.13
CA ILE A 155 -18.31 8.59 -0.53
C ILE A 155 -17.52 9.76 -1.12
N ALA A 156 -16.21 9.61 -1.29
CA ALA A 156 -15.36 10.62 -1.93
C ALA A 156 -15.83 10.95 -3.35
N GLY A 157 -16.17 9.95 -4.15
CA GLY A 157 -16.72 10.12 -5.49
C GLY A 157 -18.05 10.86 -5.51
N LEU A 158 -18.96 10.55 -4.58
CA LEU A 158 -20.26 11.23 -4.43
C LEU A 158 -20.10 12.70 -4.02
N LEU A 159 -19.14 12.99 -3.14
CA LEU A 159 -18.87 14.36 -2.65
C LEU A 159 -18.05 15.19 -3.65
N PHE A 160 -17.39 14.57 -4.63
CA PHE A 160 -16.41 15.17 -5.51
C PHE A 160 -16.95 16.41 -6.25
N LYS A 161 -18.18 16.33 -6.75
CA LYS A 161 -18.76 17.38 -7.59
C LYS A 161 -18.99 18.68 -6.81
N ASP A 162 -19.81 18.63 -5.76
CA ASP A 162 -20.39 19.80 -5.11
C ASP A 162 -19.96 19.96 -3.64
N TYR A 163 -19.47 18.89 -3.00
CA TYR A 163 -19.21 18.86 -1.56
C TYR A 163 -17.77 18.41 -1.23
N LEU A 164 -16.81 18.72 -2.11
CA LEU A 164 -15.42 18.29 -1.91
C LEU A 164 -14.82 18.77 -0.58
N TRP A 165 -15.22 19.98 -0.10
CA TRP A 165 -14.82 20.50 1.20
C TRP A 165 -15.20 19.56 2.36
N LEU A 166 -16.31 18.85 2.23
CA LEU A 166 -16.79 17.90 3.22
C LEU A 166 -15.87 16.66 3.28
N SER A 167 -15.23 16.25 2.17
CA SER A 167 -14.23 15.19 2.16
C SER A 167 -13.02 15.55 3.03
N PHE A 168 -12.56 16.80 2.99
CA PHE A 168 -11.48 17.27 3.87
C PHE A 168 -11.92 17.30 5.34
N LEU A 169 -13.15 17.77 5.60
CA LEU A 169 -13.70 17.82 6.97
C LEU A 169 -13.86 16.41 7.57
N ILE A 170 -14.42 15.47 6.81
CA ILE A 170 -14.56 14.07 7.25
C ILE A 170 -13.18 13.46 7.53
N SER A 171 -12.19 13.72 6.67
CA SER A 171 -10.81 13.26 6.90
C SER A 171 -10.26 13.82 8.22
N ALA A 172 -10.42 15.13 8.47
CA ALA A 172 -10.00 15.76 9.73
C ALA A 172 -10.67 15.12 10.95
N VAL A 173 -11.99 14.94 10.91
CA VAL A 173 -12.77 14.35 12.01
C VAL A 173 -12.37 12.90 12.26
N SER A 174 -12.18 12.11 11.20
CA SER A 174 -11.77 10.71 11.32
C SER A 174 -10.39 10.57 11.94
N ILE A 175 -9.41 11.36 11.50
CA ILE A 175 -8.09 11.36 12.12
C ILE A 175 -8.21 11.81 13.58
N ALA A 176 -8.98 12.87 13.89
CA ALA A 176 -9.17 13.35 15.26
C ALA A 176 -9.78 12.28 16.18
N LEU A 177 -10.78 11.54 15.72
CA LEU A 177 -11.39 10.44 16.47
C LEU A 177 -10.38 9.34 16.75
N SER A 178 -9.57 8.93 15.77
CA SER A 178 -8.50 7.95 15.93
C SER A 178 -7.44 8.46 16.93
N THR A 179 -7.00 9.70 16.78
CA THR A 179 -5.98 10.31 17.65
C THR A 179 -6.46 10.42 19.09
N ILE A 180 -7.72 10.80 19.31
CA ILE A 180 -8.33 10.83 20.64
C ILE A 180 -8.40 9.42 21.23
N LEU A 181 -8.81 8.43 20.43
CA LEU A 181 -8.87 7.03 20.85
C LEU A 181 -7.50 6.55 21.32
N ILE A 182 -6.45 6.78 20.54
CA ILE A 182 -5.06 6.43 20.89
C ILE A 182 -4.60 7.23 22.12
N GLY A 183 -4.81 8.55 22.09
CA GLY A 183 -4.35 9.46 23.16
C GLY A 183 -4.96 9.18 24.52
N VAL A 184 -6.24 8.80 24.59
CA VAL A 184 -6.97 8.57 25.84
C VAL A 184 -6.88 7.11 26.29
N MET A 185 -7.03 6.16 25.38
CA MET A 185 -7.21 4.74 25.74
C MET A 185 -5.92 3.94 25.78
N ILE A 186 -4.88 4.35 25.08
CA ILE A 186 -3.56 3.72 25.18
C ILE A 186 -2.79 4.39 26.31
N ARG A 187 -2.60 3.68 27.42
CA ARG A 187 -1.75 4.11 28.53
C ARG A 187 -0.29 3.74 28.24
N ASP A 188 0.64 4.23 29.07
CA ASP A 188 2.08 4.01 28.86
C ASP A 188 2.41 2.54 28.61
N ILE A 189 3.17 2.31 27.55
CA ILE A 189 3.48 0.99 27.03
C ILE A 189 4.88 0.63 27.46
N THR A 190 4.97 -0.40 28.29
CA THR A 190 6.19 -1.18 28.42
C THR A 190 6.26 -2.13 27.22
N PRO A 191 7.30 -2.05 26.37
CA PRO A 191 7.51 -3.04 25.32
C PRO A 191 7.48 -4.45 25.91
N VAL A 192 6.85 -5.38 25.20
CA VAL A 192 6.86 -6.78 25.62
C VAL A 192 8.25 -7.35 25.32
N GLU A 193 8.95 -7.86 26.34
CA GLU A 193 10.19 -8.60 26.13
C GLU A 193 9.91 -9.83 25.28
N ASP A 194 10.50 -9.85 24.09
CA ASP A 194 10.31 -10.91 23.12
C ASP A 194 11.42 -11.96 23.31
N THR A 195 11.06 -13.11 23.88
CA THR A 195 11.96 -14.25 24.11
C THR A 195 11.96 -15.23 22.92
N GLY A 196 11.55 -14.79 21.71
CA GLY A 196 11.42 -15.64 20.53
C GLY A 196 12.76 -16.14 19.99
N GLU A 197 12.89 -17.46 19.81
CA GLU A 197 14.01 -18.08 19.11
C GLU A 197 14.07 -17.60 17.65
N GLU A 198 15.20 -17.04 17.23
CA GLU A 198 15.44 -16.66 15.84
C GLU A 198 15.41 -17.90 14.93
N ALA A 199 14.67 -17.84 13.85
CA ALA A 199 14.55 -18.96 12.91
C ALA A 199 15.92 -19.39 12.36
N ALA A 200 16.22 -20.67 12.41
CA ALA A 200 17.51 -21.31 12.11
C ALA A 200 18.05 -21.10 10.64
N TYR A 201 17.30 -20.43 9.77
CA TYR A 201 17.64 -20.19 8.37
C TYR A 201 18.28 -18.83 8.10
N GLN A 202 18.48 -18.01 9.11
CA GLN A 202 18.99 -16.64 9.00
C GLN A 202 20.50 -16.61 9.21
N LYS A 203 21.26 -17.13 8.25
CA LYS A 203 22.72 -17.00 8.25
C LYS A 203 23.14 -15.65 7.69
N GLY A 204 23.11 -14.61 8.53
CA GLY A 204 23.81 -13.35 8.29
C GLY A 204 25.05 -13.30 9.17
N LYS A 205 26.21 -12.94 8.64
CA LYS A 205 27.35 -12.56 9.48
C LYS A 205 27.00 -11.26 10.18
N ASP A 206 26.87 -11.27 11.50
CA ASP A 206 26.68 -10.07 12.29
C ASP A 206 27.76 -9.05 11.93
N GLY A 207 27.31 -7.81 11.58
CA GLY A 207 28.20 -6.72 11.18
C GLY A 207 28.47 -6.59 9.67
N ALA A 208 27.95 -7.47 8.81
CA ALA A 208 28.08 -7.31 7.36
C ALA A 208 27.34 -6.05 6.85
N GLY A 209 27.91 -5.35 5.86
CA GLY A 209 27.22 -4.25 5.19
C GLY A 209 26.10 -4.75 4.27
N VAL A 210 25.08 -3.90 4.03
CA VAL A 210 23.95 -4.22 3.11
C VAL A 210 24.45 -4.67 1.74
N LEU A 211 25.47 -4.00 1.18
CA LEU A 211 26.06 -4.35 -0.12
C LEU A 211 26.68 -5.75 -0.14
N THR A 212 27.27 -6.18 0.98
CA THR A 212 27.81 -7.54 1.11
C THR A 212 26.70 -8.58 1.05
N VAL A 213 25.62 -8.36 1.80
CA VAL A 213 24.44 -9.25 1.81
C VAL A 213 23.80 -9.35 0.42
N LEU A 214 23.70 -8.24 -0.30
CA LEU A 214 23.15 -8.21 -1.66
C LEU A 214 24.06 -8.91 -2.68
N ARG A 215 25.38 -8.80 -2.55
CA ARG A 215 26.34 -9.51 -3.40
C ARG A 215 26.33 -11.02 -3.15
N GLU A 216 26.22 -11.43 -1.89
CA GLU A 216 26.13 -12.84 -1.51
C GLU A 216 24.77 -13.47 -1.91
N ASN A 217 23.71 -12.64 -2.05
CA ASN A 217 22.34 -13.07 -2.39
C ASN A 217 21.77 -12.30 -3.57
N PRO A 218 22.21 -12.53 -4.80
CA PRO A 218 21.77 -11.77 -5.99
C PRO A 218 20.27 -11.97 -6.29
N LEU A 219 19.63 -13.02 -5.77
CA LEU A 219 18.18 -13.21 -5.87
C LEU A 219 17.38 -12.10 -5.17
N ILE A 220 17.95 -11.48 -4.13
CA ILE A 220 17.31 -10.34 -3.46
C ILE A 220 17.25 -9.14 -4.42
N LEU A 221 18.30 -8.88 -5.21
CA LEU A 221 18.29 -7.82 -6.22
C LEU A 221 17.25 -8.06 -7.30
N LEU A 222 17.12 -9.31 -7.76
CA LEU A 222 16.09 -9.68 -8.74
C LEU A 222 14.68 -9.56 -8.15
N TYR A 223 14.50 -9.89 -6.88
CA TYR A 223 13.24 -9.68 -6.16
C TYR A 223 12.91 -8.18 -6.06
N ILE A 224 13.90 -7.33 -5.70
CA ILE A 224 13.72 -5.88 -5.65
C ILE A 224 13.30 -5.36 -7.02
N LEU A 225 13.96 -5.76 -8.10
CA LEU A 225 13.59 -5.36 -9.46
C LEU A 225 12.16 -5.79 -9.81
N CYS A 226 11.80 -7.05 -9.55
CA CYS A 226 10.47 -7.59 -9.77
C CYS A 226 9.39 -6.80 -9.01
N GLY A 227 9.61 -6.53 -7.71
CA GLY A 227 8.70 -5.79 -6.85
C GLY A 227 8.59 -4.31 -7.25
N THR A 228 9.70 -3.70 -7.65
CA THR A 228 9.73 -2.30 -8.08
C THR A 228 8.91 -2.08 -9.37
N LEU A 229 9.09 -2.94 -10.38
CA LEU A 229 8.32 -2.88 -11.61
C LEU A 229 6.82 -3.13 -11.36
N TYR A 230 6.52 -4.05 -10.46
CA TYR A 230 5.14 -4.29 -10.02
C TYR A 230 4.54 -3.06 -9.34
N SER A 231 5.24 -2.46 -8.38
CA SER A 231 4.78 -1.27 -7.65
C SER A 231 4.53 -0.08 -8.60
N ALA A 232 5.42 0.14 -9.58
CA ALA A 232 5.26 1.19 -10.57
C ALA A 232 4.03 0.98 -11.48
N ALA A 233 3.76 -0.26 -11.89
CA ALA A 233 2.55 -0.58 -12.64
C ALA A 233 1.29 -0.51 -11.76
N TYR A 234 1.37 -1.01 -10.51
CA TYR A 234 0.25 -1.00 -9.57
C TYR A 234 -0.23 0.42 -9.26
N GLY A 235 0.68 1.39 -9.12
CA GLY A 235 0.37 2.80 -8.86
C GLY A 235 -0.56 3.43 -9.90
N GLN A 236 -0.60 2.90 -11.12
CA GLN A 236 -1.42 3.43 -12.21
C GLN A 236 -2.94 3.25 -11.98
N TYR A 237 -3.31 2.36 -11.09
CA TYR A 237 -4.67 2.24 -10.57
C TYR A 237 -5.18 3.56 -9.96
N GLY A 238 -4.35 4.27 -9.22
CA GLY A 238 -4.69 5.57 -8.61
C GLY A 238 -4.34 6.79 -9.47
N TYR A 239 -3.71 6.60 -10.62
CA TYR A 239 -3.24 7.69 -11.46
C TYR A 239 -3.94 7.73 -12.83
N ILE A 240 -3.67 6.80 -13.73
CA ILE A 240 -4.20 6.84 -15.11
C ILE A 240 -5.65 6.34 -15.19
N MET A 241 -6.00 5.32 -14.40
CA MET A 241 -7.36 4.77 -14.41
C MET A 241 -8.43 5.83 -14.06
N PRO A 242 -8.30 6.63 -12.96
CA PRO A 242 -9.25 7.70 -12.70
C PRO A 242 -9.24 8.81 -13.74
N LEU A 243 -8.11 9.12 -14.37
CA LEU A 243 -8.05 10.10 -15.46
C LEU A 243 -8.90 9.67 -16.66
N ASP A 244 -8.78 8.42 -17.11
CA ASP A 244 -9.58 7.89 -18.21
C ASP A 244 -11.08 7.83 -17.87
N MET A 245 -11.42 7.33 -16.67
CA MET A 245 -12.81 7.29 -16.24
C MET A 245 -13.42 8.69 -16.22
N GLN A 246 -12.66 9.69 -15.80
CA GLN A 246 -13.09 11.08 -15.78
C GLN A 246 -13.15 11.68 -17.19
N ALA A 247 -12.17 11.41 -18.03
CA ALA A 247 -12.14 11.93 -19.39
C ALA A 247 -13.36 11.45 -20.22
N ILE A 248 -13.79 10.19 -20.00
CA ILE A 248 -14.89 9.56 -20.72
C ILE A 248 -16.26 9.91 -20.11
N HIS A 249 -16.37 9.87 -18.78
CA HIS A 249 -17.67 9.97 -18.09
C HIS A 249 -17.89 11.33 -17.40
N GLY A 250 -16.95 12.27 -17.50
CA GLY A 250 -17.06 13.59 -16.88
C GLY A 250 -17.24 13.51 -15.35
N ASP A 251 -18.22 14.21 -14.81
CA ASP A 251 -18.48 14.24 -13.36
C ASP A 251 -18.87 12.85 -12.77
N ALA A 252 -19.49 11.98 -13.58
CA ALA A 252 -19.81 10.62 -13.16
C ALA A 252 -18.55 9.75 -12.99
N GLY A 253 -17.43 10.10 -13.63
CA GLY A 253 -16.18 9.36 -13.53
C GLY A 253 -15.69 9.22 -12.10
N ALA A 254 -15.86 10.23 -11.26
CA ALA A 254 -15.47 10.18 -9.84
C ALA A 254 -16.28 9.15 -9.04
N VAL A 255 -17.60 9.08 -9.29
CA VAL A 255 -18.47 8.08 -8.64
C VAL A 255 -18.14 6.67 -9.13
N ILE A 256 -17.94 6.50 -10.45
CA ILE A 256 -17.58 5.22 -11.04
C ILE A 256 -16.24 4.73 -10.47
N TYR A 257 -15.22 5.57 -10.45
CA TYR A 257 -13.92 5.22 -9.86
C TYR A 257 -14.03 4.91 -8.37
N GLY A 258 -14.79 5.70 -7.62
CA GLY A 258 -15.02 5.48 -6.20
C GLY A 258 -15.66 4.10 -5.92
N THR A 259 -16.70 3.73 -6.67
CA THR A 259 -17.39 2.44 -6.51
C THR A 259 -16.53 1.26 -6.96
N VAL A 260 -15.74 1.42 -8.04
CA VAL A 260 -14.76 0.44 -8.50
C VAL A 260 -13.66 0.23 -7.45
N SER A 261 -13.17 1.31 -6.83
CA SER A 261 -12.18 1.24 -5.74
C SER A 261 -12.75 0.61 -4.47
N SER A 262 -14.01 0.89 -4.13
CA SER A 262 -14.70 0.21 -3.02
C SER A 262 -14.86 -1.28 -3.27
N LEU A 263 -15.13 -1.70 -4.52
CA LEU A 263 -15.15 -3.11 -4.89
C LEU A 263 -13.79 -3.78 -4.64
N ASN A 264 -12.67 -3.12 -4.97
CA ASN A 264 -11.33 -3.62 -4.64
C ASN A 264 -11.23 -3.97 -3.15
N CYS A 265 -11.54 -3.03 -2.25
CA CYS A 265 -11.46 -3.26 -0.81
C CYS A 265 -12.39 -4.40 -0.33
N ILE A 266 -13.61 -4.48 -0.86
CA ILE A 266 -14.56 -5.58 -0.54
C ILE A 266 -13.95 -6.93 -0.95
N VAL A 267 -13.42 -7.02 -2.17
CA VAL A 267 -12.82 -8.26 -2.68
C VAL A 267 -11.57 -8.63 -1.88
N VAL A 268 -10.72 -7.66 -1.50
CA VAL A 268 -9.58 -7.91 -0.61
C VAL A 268 -10.04 -8.54 0.69
N VAL A 269 -11.02 -7.94 1.37
CA VAL A 269 -11.51 -8.43 2.67
C VAL A 269 -12.11 -9.84 2.56
N LEU A 270 -12.91 -10.09 1.55
CA LEU A 270 -13.61 -11.37 1.39
C LEU A 270 -12.71 -12.47 0.82
N CYS A 271 -11.86 -12.14 -0.16
CA CYS A 271 -11.11 -13.14 -0.91
C CYS A 271 -9.71 -13.43 -0.35
N THR A 272 -9.10 -12.54 0.44
CA THR A 272 -7.77 -12.79 1.02
C THR A 272 -7.72 -14.09 1.85
N PRO A 273 -8.63 -14.34 2.81
CA PRO A 273 -8.61 -15.59 3.56
C PRO A 273 -8.84 -16.83 2.68
N LEU A 274 -9.70 -16.68 1.66
CA LEU A 274 -10.02 -17.75 0.73
C LEU A 274 -8.80 -18.11 -0.13
N ILE A 275 -8.16 -17.11 -0.75
CA ILE A 275 -6.98 -17.29 -1.60
C ILE A 275 -5.82 -17.85 -0.77
N THR A 276 -5.59 -17.33 0.44
CA THR A 276 -4.54 -17.83 1.34
C THR A 276 -4.73 -19.31 1.66
N LYS A 277 -5.95 -19.73 1.94
CA LYS A 277 -6.28 -21.13 2.24
C LYS A 277 -6.20 -22.04 1.02
N LEU A 278 -6.82 -21.65 -0.10
CA LEU A 278 -6.86 -22.48 -1.32
C LEU A 278 -5.48 -22.65 -1.95
N PHE A 279 -4.66 -21.62 -1.89
CA PHE A 279 -3.33 -21.60 -2.50
C PHE A 279 -2.20 -21.68 -1.45
N ALA A 280 -2.47 -22.23 -0.26
CA ALA A 280 -1.48 -22.41 0.80
C ALA A 280 -0.29 -23.26 0.34
N LYS A 281 -0.52 -24.29 -0.49
CA LYS A 281 0.53 -25.16 -1.06
C LYS A 281 1.34 -24.51 -2.18
N MET A 282 0.88 -23.37 -2.73
CA MET A 282 1.57 -22.65 -3.79
C MET A 282 2.72 -21.84 -3.22
N ARG A 283 3.92 -21.96 -3.80
CA ARG A 283 5.11 -21.24 -3.36
C ARG A 283 5.02 -19.73 -3.63
N ASP A 284 5.71 -18.93 -2.80
CA ASP A 284 5.65 -17.47 -2.85
C ASP A 284 5.99 -16.91 -4.24
N THR A 285 7.07 -17.41 -4.86
CA THR A 285 7.45 -17.01 -6.23
C THR A 285 6.40 -17.38 -7.28
N GLY A 286 5.65 -18.46 -7.07
CA GLY A 286 4.51 -18.84 -7.91
C GLY A 286 3.34 -17.89 -7.72
N LYS A 287 2.99 -17.56 -6.47
CA LYS A 287 1.94 -16.57 -6.15
C LYS A 287 2.28 -15.21 -6.75
N MET A 288 3.53 -14.74 -6.59
CA MET A 288 4.00 -13.49 -7.20
C MET A 288 3.78 -13.48 -8.71
N LEU A 289 4.21 -14.52 -9.43
CA LEU A 289 4.00 -14.62 -10.87
C LEU A 289 2.52 -14.57 -11.25
N THR A 290 1.69 -15.36 -10.57
CA THR A 290 0.23 -15.36 -10.79
C THR A 290 -0.36 -13.97 -10.54
N GLY A 291 0.07 -13.29 -9.47
CA GLY A 291 -0.33 -11.93 -9.15
C GLY A 291 -0.03 -10.94 -10.28
N ARG A 292 1.21 -10.96 -10.84
CA ARG A 292 1.61 -10.08 -11.95
C ARG A 292 0.79 -10.36 -13.22
N LEU A 293 0.54 -11.62 -13.53
CA LEU A 293 -0.27 -11.99 -14.70
C LEU A 293 -1.73 -11.57 -14.56
N LEU A 294 -2.31 -11.68 -13.37
CA LEU A 294 -3.67 -11.22 -13.11
C LEU A 294 -3.77 -9.69 -13.15
N VAL A 295 -2.80 -8.95 -12.59
CA VAL A 295 -2.78 -7.47 -12.71
C VAL A 295 -2.62 -7.06 -14.17
N PHE A 296 -1.76 -7.71 -14.95
CA PHE A 296 -1.67 -7.50 -16.40
C PHE A 296 -3.03 -7.74 -17.08
N GLY A 297 -3.68 -8.87 -16.79
CA GLY A 297 -5.00 -9.19 -17.32
C GLY A 297 -6.07 -8.16 -16.94
N GLY A 298 -6.07 -7.70 -15.67
CA GLY A 298 -6.95 -6.65 -15.19
C GLY A 298 -6.79 -5.36 -15.99
N TYR A 299 -5.58 -4.87 -16.15
CA TYR A 299 -5.32 -3.66 -16.95
C TYR A 299 -5.62 -3.83 -18.44
N LEU A 300 -5.34 -5.01 -19.00
CA LEU A 300 -5.70 -5.31 -20.37
C LEU A 300 -7.22 -5.27 -20.58
N ILE A 301 -7.99 -5.86 -19.66
CA ILE A 301 -9.47 -5.78 -19.66
C ILE A 301 -9.93 -4.32 -19.58
N PHE A 302 -9.33 -3.52 -18.68
CA PHE A 302 -9.66 -2.10 -18.57
C PHE A 302 -9.45 -1.36 -19.89
N MET A 303 -8.27 -1.53 -20.50
CA MET A 303 -7.91 -0.88 -21.75
C MET A 303 -8.82 -1.31 -22.90
N LEU A 304 -9.13 -2.60 -23.04
CA LEU A 304 -9.96 -3.13 -24.12
C LEU A 304 -11.45 -2.76 -23.98
N LEU A 305 -11.92 -2.61 -22.73
CA LEU A 305 -13.31 -2.27 -22.41
C LEU A 305 -13.46 -0.81 -21.97
N LEU A 306 -12.54 0.05 -22.37
CA LEU A 306 -12.57 1.47 -22.05
C LEU A 306 -13.89 2.11 -22.53
N GLY A 307 -14.58 2.81 -21.61
CA GLY A 307 -15.92 3.38 -21.88
C GLY A 307 -17.09 2.44 -21.51
N PHE A 308 -16.85 1.16 -21.27
CA PHE A 308 -17.88 0.20 -20.86
C PHE A 308 -17.85 -0.02 -19.34
N ILE A 309 -18.77 0.61 -18.60
CA ILE A 309 -18.76 0.62 -17.13
C ILE A 309 -18.68 -0.80 -16.48
N PRO A 310 -19.45 -1.81 -16.92
CA PRO A 310 -19.30 -3.16 -16.35
C PRO A 310 -17.89 -3.75 -16.56
N GLY A 311 -17.19 -3.36 -17.62
CA GLY A 311 -15.81 -3.75 -17.89
C GLY A 311 -14.84 -3.24 -16.83
N TYR A 312 -15.08 -2.07 -16.24
CA TYR A 312 -14.25 -1.54 -15.15
C TYR A 312 -14.35 -2.41 -13.89
N TYR A 313 -15.55 -2.87 -13.54
CA TYR A 313 -15.74 -3.78 -12.40
C TYR A 313 -15.09 -5.14 -12.64
N LEU A 314 -15.21 -5.68 -13.87
CA LEU A 314 -14.55 -6.93 -14.25
C LEU A 314 -13.02 -6.79 -14.18
N SER A 315 -12.49 -5.70 -14.74
CA SER A 315 -11.07 -5.35 -14.66
C SER A 315 -10.60 -5.33 -13.21
N MET A 316 -11.33 -4.63 -12.34
CA MET A 316 -10.99 -4.50 -10.92
C MET A 316 -11.03 -5.82 -10.18
N LEU A 317 -11.99 -6.70 -10.46
CA LEU A 317 -12.04 -8.05 -9.87
C LEU A 317 -10.76 -8.85 -10.19
N VAL A 318 -10.37 -8.87 -11.46
CA VAL A 318 -9.16 -9.59 -11.91
C VAL A 318 -7.90 -8.95 -11.33
N PHE A 319 -7.81 -7.62 -11.36
CA PHE A 319 -6.73 -6.85 -10.77
C PHE A 319 -6.55 -7.14 -9.28
N THR A 320 -7.65 -7.09 -8.51
CA THR A 320 -7.63 -7.31 -7.05
C THR A 320 -7.19 -8.72 -6.69
N TRP A 321 -7.58 -9.73 -7.44
CA TRP A 321 -7.04 -11.08 -7.22
C TRP A 321 -5.53 -11.10 -7.43
N GLY A 322 -5.02 -10.41 -8.44
CA GLY A 322 -3.58 -10.25 -8.68
C GLY A 322 -2.86 -9.54 -7.53
N GLU A 323 -3.47 -8.50 -6.98
CA GLU A 323 -3.00 -7.79 -5.80
C GLU A 323 -2.90 -8.71 -4.58
N ILE A 324 -3.95 -9.47 -4.27
CA ILE A 324 -3.97 -10.40 -3.13
C ILE A 324 -2.87 -11.45 -3.27
N PHE A 325 -2.72 -12.08 -4.44
CA PHE A 325 -1.66 -13.05 -4.69
C PHE A 325 -0.27 -12.47 -4.46
N SER A 326 -0.05 -11.22 -4.86
CA SER A 326 1.23 -10.52 -4.66
C SER A 326 1.47 -10.21 -3.19
N THR A 327 0.49 -9.61 -2.52
CA THR A 327 0.60 -9.16 -1.12
C THR A 327 0.84 -10.33 -0.16
N VAL A 328 0.11 -11.43 -0.30
CA VAL A 328 0.28 -12.60 0.58
C VAL A 328 1.60 -13.36 0.36
N ALA A 329 2.29 -13.09 -0.76
CA ALA A 329 3.55 -13.75 -1.09
C ALA A 329 4.80 -12.96 -0.66
N GLU A 330 4.72 -11.63 -0.63
CA GLU A 330 5.90 -10.77 -0.44
C GLU A 330 6.49 -10.87 0.96
N GLY A 331 5.67 -10.82 2.00
CA GLY A 331 6.13 -10.93 3.39
C GLY A 331 6.87 -12.25 3.68
N PRO A 332 6.27 -13.42 3.39
CA PRO A 332 6.94 -14.72 3.54
C PRO A 332 8.22 -14.84 2.72
N TYR A 333 8.24 -14.34 1.48
CA TYR A 333 9.45 -14.35 0.66
C TYR A 333 10.59 -13.57 1.31
N VAL A 334 10.34 -12.33 1.73
CA VAL A 334 11.33 -11.47 2.39
C VAL A 334 11.82 -12.11 3.69
N SER A 335 10.90 -12.60 4.53
CA SER A 335 11.26 -13.18 5.83
C SER A 335 12.07 -14.46 5.73
N SER A 336 11.90 -15.23 4.66
CA SER A 336 12.63 -16.49 4.46
C SER A 336 14.00 -16.35 3.78
N ARG A 337 14.31 -15.21 3.13
CA ARG A 337 15.54 -15.02 2.36
C ARG A 337 16.42 -13.88 2.86
N ILE A 338 15.86 -12.94 3.61
CA ILE A 338 16.61 -11.80 4.14
C ILE A 338 16.86 -12.03 5.63
N PRO A 339 18.13 -12.01 6.10
CA PRO A 339 18.47 -12.12 7.52
C PRO A 339 17.76 -11.06 8.35
N ALA A 340 17.25 -11.42 9.54
CA ALA A 340 16.49 -10.52 10.42
C ALA A 340 17.24 -9.22 10.72
N SER A 341 18.57 -9.32 10.99
CA SER A 341 19.45 -8.18 11.27
C SER A 341 19.59 -7.18 10.11
N HIS A 342 19.21 -7.58 8.87
CA HIS A 342 19.35 -6.78 7.66
C HIS A 342 18.02 -6.38 7.01
N ARG A 343 16.87 -6.95 7.46
CA ARG A 343 15.54 -6.69 6.88
C ARG A 343 15.19 -5.20 6.85
N GLY A 344 15.38 -4.50 7.96
CA GLY A 344 15.08 -3.07 8.04
C GLY A 344 15.91 -2.23 7.05
N ARG A 345 17.21 -2.52 6.93
CA ARG A 345 18.10 -1.79 6.01
C ARG A 345 17.79 -2.10 4.54
N ILE A 346 17.48 -3.36 4.22
CA ILE A 346 17.12 -3.76 2.85
C ILE A 346 15.75 -3.21 2.49
N ASN A 347 14.76 -3.25 3.40
CA ASN A 347 13.45 -2.63 3.18
C ASN A 347 13.58 -1.10 2.96
N GLY A 348 14.44 -0.42 3.72
CA GLY A 348 14.73 0.99 3.51
C GLY A 348 15.31 1.27 2.11
N LEU A 349 16.26 0.46 1.65
CA LEU A 349 16.79 0.54 0.29
C LEU A 349 15.71 0.27 -0.76
N MET A 350 14.89 -0.76 -0.55
CA MET A 350 13.76 -1.08 -1.43
C MET A 350 12.81 0.10 -1.56
N SER A 351 12.45 0.76 -0.46
CA SER A 351 11.55 1.93 -0.48
C SER A 351 12.12 3.07 -1.33
N VAL A 352 13.43 3.34 -1.25
CA VAL A 352 14.09 4.36 -2.08
C VAL A 352 14.06 3.97 -3.56
N VAL A 353 14.40 2.73 -3.90
CA VAL A 353 14.39 2.23 -5.28
C VAL A 353 12.96 2.24 -5.84
N TYR A 354 11.96 1.84 -5.03
CA TYR A 354 10.56 1.87 -5.41
C TYR A 354 10.09 3.29 -5.72
N ALA A 355 10.38 4.24 -4.84
CA ALA A 355 10.00 5.65 -5.05
C ALA A 355 10.62 6.23 -6.33
N PHE A 356 11.91 5.95 -6.57
CA PHE A 356 12.60 6.45 -7.76
C PHE A 356 12.05 5.85 -9.06
N VAL A 357 11.86 4.54 -9.13
CA VAL A 357 11.38 3.88 -10.35
C VAL A 357 9.90 4.16 -10.58
N THR A 358 9.06 4.12 -9.54
CA THR A 358 7.64 4.49 -9.65
C THR A 358 7.50 5.91 -10.15
N GLY A 359 8.23 6.87 -9.56
CA GLY A 359 8.22 8.26 -10.02
C GLY A 359 8.68 8.41 -11.47
N SER A 360 9.70 7.66 -11.90
CA SER A 360 10.18 7.68 -13.29
C SER A 360 9.13 7.13 -14.26
N VAL A 361 8.42 6.06 -13.88
CA VAL A 361 7.33 5.49 -14.67
C VAL A 361 6.15 6.45 -14.71
N ASP A 362 5.77 7.07 -13.59
CA ASP A 362 4.67 8.05 -13.54
C ASP A 362 4.94 9.24 -14.46
N LEU A 363 6.18 9.77 -14.45
CA LEU A 363 6.60 10.84 -15.37
C LEU A 363 6.50 10.40 -16.82
N ALA A 364 6.99 9.22 -17.17
CA ALA A 364 6.95 8.71 -18.54
C ALA A 364 5.51 8.46 -19.01
N VAL A 365 4.69 7.84 -18.15
CA VAL A 365 3.27 7.54 -18.46
C VAL A 365 2.46 8.83 -18.61
N GLY A 366 2.65 9.82 -17.71
CA GLY A 366 1.95 11.10 -17.78
C GLY A 366 2.28 11.88 -19.04
N GLN A 367 3.58 11.96 -19.40
CA GLN A 367 4.00 12.61 -20.64
C GLN A 367 3.47 11.89 -21.90
N LEU A 368 3.45 10.56 -21.87
CA LEU A 368 2.95 9.75 -22.99
C LEU A 368 1.43 9.90 -23.13
N TYR A 369 0.72 9.97 -22.01
CA TYR A 369 -0.71 10.23 -21.97
C TYR A 369 -1.07 11.56 -22.64
N ASP A 370 -0.37 12.65 -22.27
CA ASP A 370 -0.63 13.98 -22.81
C ASP A 370 -0.23 14.11 -24.30
N ARG A 371 0.86 13.46 -24.73
CA ARG A 371 1.39 13.60 -26.11
C ARG A 371 0.78 12.63 -27.10
N ALA A 372 0.50 11.40 -26.69
CA ALA A 372 0.11 10.32 -27.58
C ALA A 372 -1.24 9.68 -27.20
N GLY A 373 -1.82 10.08 -26.08
CA GLY A 373 -3.13 9.63 -25.60
C GLY A 373 -3.08 8.37 -24.71
N SER A 374 -4.24 8.06 -24.14
CA SER A 374 -4.45 6.98 -23.17
C SER A 374 -3.94 5.62 -23.64
N GLY A 375 -4.20 5.24 -24.89
CA GLY A 375 -3.79 3.93 -25.43
C GLY A 375 -2.28 3.67 -25.36
N TRP A 376 -1.45 4.68 -25.65
CA TRP A 376 0.01 4.56 -25.54
C TRP A 376 0.47 4.51 -24.09
N ALA A 377 -0.17 5.27 -23.20
CA ALA A 377 0.11 5.22 -21.76
C ALA A 377 -0.17 3.82 -21.22
N TRP A 378 -1.33 3.22 -21.56
CA TRP A 378 -1.64 1.84 -21.18
C TRP A 378 -0.68 0.82 -21.81
N GLY A 379 -0.24 1.04 -23.05
CA GLY A 379 0.79 0.21 -23.68
C GLY A 379 2.09 0.17 -22.88
N LEU A 380 2.54 1.32 -22.36
CA LEU A 380 3.71 1.40 -21.47
C LEU A 380 3.45 0.68 -20.14
N ILE A 381 2.30 0.92 -19.50
CA ILE A 381 1.91 0.28 -18.23
C ILE A 381 1.89 -1.25 -18.37
N LEU A 382 1.26 -1.76 -19.43
CA LEU A 382 1.22 -3.19 -19.75
C LEU A 382 2.62 -3.75 -20.01
N SER A 383 3.51 -2.99 -20.62
CA SER A 383 4.91 -3.40 -20.83
C SER A 383 5.67 -3.50 -19.50
N VAL A 384 5.48 -2.56 -18.59
CA VAL A 384 6.12 -2.56 -17.25
C VAL A 384 5.65 -3.76 -16.42
N ILE A 385 4.34 -4.03 -16.38
CA ILE A 385 3.83 -5.19 -15.60
C ILE A 385 4.22 -6.53 -16.26
N LEU A 386 4.28 -6.59 -17.58
CA LEU A 386 4.78 -7.76 -18.30
C LEU A 386 6.26 -8.01 -17.99
N LEU A 387 7.09 -6.97 -17.96
CA LEU A 387 8.49 -7.07 -17.56
C LEU A 387 8.62 -7.55 -16.11
N SER A 388 7.76 -7.08 -15.20
CA SER A 388 7.68 -7.60 -13.83
C SER A 388 7.30 -9.09 -13.81
N ALA A 389 6.38 -9.54 -14.65
CA ALA A 389 6.02 -10.95 -14.75
C ALA A 389 7.19 -11.80 -15.30
N LEU A 390 7.91 -11.30 -16.30
CA LEU A 390 9.10 -11.98 -16.85
C LEU A 390 10.23 -12.09 -15.80
N THR A 391 10.46 -11.00 -15.02
CA THR A 391 11.42 -11.05 -13.90
C THR A 391 10.95 -12.00 -12.80
N ALA A 392 9.65 -12.15 -12.55
CA ALA A 392 9.10 -13.14 -11.62
C ALA A 392 9.30 -14.59 -12.11
N VAL A 393 9.20 -14.86 -13.43
CA VAL A 393 9.53 -16.17 -14.01
C VAL A 393 11.00 -16.50 -13.77
N LEU A 394 11.89 -15.55 -14.04
CA LEU A 394 13.31 -15.70 -13.83
C LEU A 394 13.63 -15.92 -12.34
N LEU A 395 13.02 -15.11 -11.45
CA LEU A 395 13.14 -15.25 -10.00
C LEU A 395 12.72 -16.65 -9.55
N LYS A 396 11.56 -17.14 -9.99
CA LYS A 396 11.06 -18.48 -9.67
C LYS A 396 12.03 -19.58 -10.13
N ALA A 397 12.58 -19.46 -11.34
CA ALA A 397 13.51 -20.45 -11.91
C ALA A 397 14.82 -20.50 -11.12
N LEU A 398 15.40 -19.34 -10.81
CA LEU A 398 16.66 -19.23 -10.07
C LEU A 398 16.50 -19.56 -8.59
N ASP A 399 15.41 -19.14 -7.95
CA ASP A 399 15.10 -19.45 -6.56
C ASP A 399 14.93 -20.97 -6.35
N LYS A 400 14.27 -21.66 -7.29
CA LYS A 400 14.17 -23.12 -7.27
C LYS A 400 15.53 -23.83 -7.38
N ARG A 401 16.47 -23.26 -8.14
CA ARG A 401 17.84 -23.81 -8.26
C ARG A 401 18.67 -23.55 -6.99
N ALA A 402 18.55 -22.35 -6.41
CA ALA A 402 19.29 -21.95 -5.21
C ALA A 402 18.79 -22.65 -3.94
N TYR A 403 17.48 -22.88 -3.84
CA TYR A 403 16.82 -23.43 -2.64
C TYR A 403 15.95 -24.66 -2.94
N PRO A 404 16.51 -25.77 -3.51
CA PRO A 404 15.73 -26.93 -3.95
C PRO A 404 14.93 -27.57 -2.81
N LYS A 405 15.47 -27.58 -1.58
CA LYS A 405 14.79 -28.13 -0.40
C LYS A 405 13.48 -27.42 -0.07
N LEU A 406 13.41 -26.10 -0.27
CA LEU A 406 12.17 -25.34 -0.07
C LEU A 406 11.06 -25.76 -1.04
N TYR A 407 11.40 -26.29 -2.20
CA TYR A 407 10.46 -26.73 -3.23
C TYR A 407 10.09 -28.22 -3.13
N GLN A 408 10.82 -29.01 -2.33
CA GLN A 408 10.59 -30.44 -2.10
C GLN A 408 9.64 -30.69 -0.90
N ALA A 409 9.75 -29.90 0.17
CA ALA A 409 8.96 -30.02 1.41
C ALA A 409 7.42 -29.95 1.24
N GLY A 410 6.90 -29.63 0.08
CA GLY A 410 5.46 -29.65 -0.22
C GLY A 410 4.95 -30.98 -0.82
N LYS A 411 5.82 -31.98 -1.00
CA LYS A 411 5.42 -33.32 -1.47
C LYS A 411 5.23 -34.34 -0.34
N ASP A 412 5.91 -34.11 0.80
CA ASP A 412 5.97 -35.10 1.88
C ASP A 412 4.99 -34.84 3.04
N ASP A 413 4.35 -33.64 3.10
CA ASP A 413 3.38 -33.28 4.13
C ASP A 413 1.90 -33.44 3.64
N ALA A 414 1.60 -34.46 2.88
CA ALA A 414 0.22 -34.87 2.66
C ALA A 414 -0.20 -35.75 3.84
N PRO A 415 -1.12 -35.33 4.74
CA PRO A 415 -1.73 -36.29 5.65
C PRO A 415 -2.52 -37.29 4.81
N GLY A 416 -2.19 -38.58 4.98
CA GLY A 416 -2.94 -39.70 4.48
C GLY A 416 -4.36 -39.75 5.05
#